data_63841654188a737acff5fcefe55bfd0d
#
_entry.id   63841654188a737acff5fcefe55bfd0d
#
_cell.length_a   1.000
_cell.length_b   1.000
_cell.length_c   1.000
_cell.angle_alpha   90.00
_cell.angle_beta   90.00
_cell.angle_gamma   90.00
#
_symmetry.space_group_name_H-M   'P 1'
#
loop_
_entity.id
_entity.type
_entity.pdbx_description
1 polymer ?
#
loop_
_entity_poly.entity_id
_entity_poly.type
_entity_poly.pdbx_seq_one_letter_code
_entity_poly.pdbx_strand_id
1 'polypeptide(L)'
;LEDNLEINGMGIGNERMVTMKYEKMNLSVEGQKTGEAELCLYLLDSVGEAPARKRPMVIVVPGGGYEHCSKREGEPVAMKFLAMGCHACILDYSVSPNRFPVAMRELALAIATIRDHEKDWNVDQESVLVCGFSAGGHLACSMGVFWNRPVAYEGIGRTGKEVRPDGLILCYPVITAGEYCHAGSFVSLLGEDASVKLRQAVSLENHVTNQMPPVFLWHTVTDDTVPVENSLLLAGAMKKNHVNFEMHLYPSGCHGLSLASKETSGGKDYLVEPGCQSWILLVQSWIEGQQWKKK
;
A
#
# COMPACT_ATOMS: atom_id res chain seq x y z
N LEU A 1 59.00 40.35 4.11
CA LEU A 1 57.63 40.76 4.49
C LEU A 1 56.67 39.66 4.04
N GLU A 2 56.50 38.65 4.94
CA GLU A 2 55.52 37.54 4.78
C GLU A 2 54.32 37.96 5.60
N ASP A 3 53.21 38.26 4.94
CA ASP A 3 51.91 38.47 5.58
C ASP A 3 51.27 37.12 5.82
N ASN A 4 51.30 36.65 7.07
CA ASN A 4 50.50 35.53 7.55
C ASN A 4 49.02 35.94 7.63
N LEU A 5 48.21 35.47 6.71
CA LEU A 5 46.75 35.48 6.85
C LEU A 5 46.34 34.35 7.80
N GLU A 6 46.11 34.67 9.06
CA GLU A 6 45.35 33.82 9.97
C GLU A 6 43.89 33.75 9.51
N ILE A 7 43.51 32.62 8.93
CA ILE A 7 42.10 32.27 8.73
C ILE A 7 41.57 31.80 10.08
N ASN A 8 40.90 32.70 10.79
CA ASN A 8 40.12 32.33 11.97
C ASN A 8 39.08 31.28 11.58
N GLY A 9 39.29 30.06 12.04
CA GLY A 9 38.35 28.95 11.89
C GLY A 9 37.04 29.28 12.60
N MET A 10 36.03 29.73 11.84
CA MET A 10 34.64 29.57 12.26
C MET A 10 34.40 28.07 12.38
N GLY A 11 34.13 27.64 13.60
CA GLY A 11 33.71 26.27 13.87
C GLY A 11 32.50 25.94 13.00
N ILE A 12 32.72 25.10 11.99
CA ILE A 12 31.64 24.44 11.28
C ILE A 12 30.99 23.55 12.34
N GLY A 13 29.88 24.04 12.90
CA GLY A 13 29.01 23.20 13.71
C GLY A 13 28.78 21.91 12.90
N ASN A 14 28.86 20.77 13.55
CA ASN A 14 28.53 19.48 12.97
C ASN A 14 27.05 19.52 12.53
N GLU A 15 26.73 20.19 11.42
CA GLU A 15 25.43 20.08 10.79
C GLU A 15 25.28 18.62 10.38
N ARG A 16 24.48 17.91 11.14
CA ARG A 16 24.11 16.52 10.84
C ARG A 16 23.49 16.53 9.45
N MET A 17 24.19 15.95 8.48
CA MET A 17 23.68 15.86 7.12
C MET A 17 22.33 15.16 7.18
N VAL A 18 21.26 15.85 6.77
CA VAL A 18 19.90 15.29 6.69
C VAL A 18 19.93 14.15 5.69
N THR A 19 19.74 12.94 6.14
CA THR A 19 19.80 11.76 5.29
C THR A 19 18.51 10.95 5.42
N MET A 20 17.94 10.55 4.29
CA MET A 20 16.89 9.54 4.28
C MET A 20 17.44 8.23 4.86
N LYS A 21 16.71 7.63 5.78
CA LYS A 21 17.06 6.33 6.36
C LYS A 21 16.37 5.23 5.55
N TYR A 22 17.16 4.25 5.11
CA TYR A 22 16.69 3.03 4.48
C TYR A 22 16.96 1.85 5.39
N GLU A 23 15.95 1.05 5.67
CA GLU A 23 16.03 -0.17 6.48
C GLU A 23 15.24 -1.30 5.86
N LYS A 24 15.64 -2.53 6.15
CA LYS A 24 14.91 -3.74 5.84
C LYS A 24 14.67 -4.53 7.09
N MET A 25 13.48 -5.10 7.22
CA MET A 25 13.15 -6.02 8.30
C MET A 25 12.28 -7.15 7.78
N ASN A 26 12.57 -8.36 8.29
CA ASN A 26 11.78 -9.54 7.98
C ASN A 26 10.56 -9.60 8.88
N LEU A 27 9.45 -10.04 8.32
CA LEU A 27 8.19 -10.26 9.01
C LEU A 27 7.85 -11.75 8.96
N SER A 28 7.73 -12.36 10.13
CA SER A 28 7.41 -13.78 10.26
C SER A 28 6.04 -13.96 10.89
N VAL A 29 5.17 -14.73 10.23
CA VAL A 29 3.84 -15.08 10.73
C VAL A 29 3.60 -16.59 10.64
N GLU A 30 2.70 -17.10 11.48
CA GLU A 30 2.33 -18.50 11.44
C GLU A 30 1.70 -18.90 10.09
N GLY A 31 2.10 -20.06 9.56
CA GLY A 31 1.57 -20.61 8.31
C GLY A 31 2.39 -20.29 7.07
N GLN A 32 3.49 -19.52 7.19
CA GLN A 32 4.46 -19.36 6.10
C GLN A 32 5.09 -20.72 5.75
N LYS A 33 5.08 -21.06 4.45
CA LYS A 33 5.67 -22.30 3.93
C LYS A 33 7.07 -22.09 3.35
N THR A 34 7.30 -20.92 2.79
CA THR A 34 8.56 -20.56 2.12
C THR A 34 8.82 -19.08 2.32
N GLY A 35 10.07 -18.76 2.67
CA GLY A 35 10.52 -17.38 2.83
C GLY A 35 9.88 -16.64 4.01
N GLU A 36 10.31 -15.42 4.21
CA GLU A 36 9.73 -14.45 5.12
C GLU A 36 9.32 -13.24 4.30
N ALA A 37 8.26 -12.54 4.70
CA ALA A 37 7.94 -11.26 4.11
C ALA A 37 9.02 -10.23 4.49
N GLU A 38 9.35 -9.32 3.57
CA GLU A 38 10.31 -8.24 3.82
C GLU A 38 9.60 -6.89 3.80
N LEU A 39 9.83 -6.07 4.82
CA LEU A 39 9.41 -4.68 4.87
C LEU A 39 10.60 -3.78 4.57
N CYS A 40 10.60 -3.14 3.39
CA CYS A 40 11.62 -2.18 2.98
C CYS A 40 11.16 -0.76 3.34
N LEU A 41 11.82 -0.12 4.29
CA LEU A 41 11.46 1.18 4.87
C LEU A 41 12.26 2.32 4.27
N TYR A 42 11.60 3.40 3.94
CA TYR A 42 12.17 4.67 3.49
C TYR A 42 11.65 5.78 4.41
N LEU A 43 12.51 6.27 5.31
CA LEU A 43 12.15 7.23 6.34
C LEU A 43 12.80 8.58 6.05
N LEU A 44 11.99 9.62 5.92
CA LEU A 44 12.45 10.99 5.75
C LEU A 44 12.95 11.56 7.07
N ASP A 45 14.11 12.21 7.04
CA ASP A 45 14.59 12.96 8.20
C ASP A 45 13.88 14.33 8.30
N SER A 46 14.01 14.97 9.46
CA SER A 46 13.51 16.32 9.67
C SER A 46 14.47 17.34 9.08
N VAL A 47 13.95 18.36 8.41
CA VAL A 47 14.72 19.47 7.85
C VAL A 47 14.70 20.65 8.82
N GLY A 48 15.88 21.13 9.22
CA GLY A 48 16.02 22.31 10.07
C GLY A 48 15.90 22.04 11.57
N GLU A 49 15.87 23.12 12.36
CA GLU A 49 15.85 23.11 13.83
C GLU A 49 14.44 22.92 14.43
N ALA A 50 13.42 22.80 13.60
CA ALA A 50 12.05 22.58 14.07
C ALA A 50 11.89 21.18 14.69
N PRO A 51 10.97 20.99 15.66
CA PRO A 51 10.66 19.66 16.18
C PRO A 51 10.32 18.70 15.03
N ALA A 52 10.77 17.46 15.16
CA ALA A 52 10.52 16.42 14.15
C ALA A 52 9.03 16.34 13.80
N ARG A 53 8.68 16.58 12.54
CA ARG A 53 7.30 16.51 12.07
C ARG A 53 6.89 15.04 11.99
N LYS A 54 5.80 14.67 12.67
CA LYS A 54 5.16 13.38 12.43
C LYS A 54 4.60 13.34 11.01
N ARG A 55 4.87 12.24 10.30
CA ARG A 55 4.50 12.06 8.90
C ARG A 55 3.55 10.87 8.74
N PRO A 56 2.62 10.91 7.78
CA PRO A 56 1.92 9.70 7.36
C PRO A 56 2.93 8.63 6.91
N MET A 57 2.59 7.36 7.13
CA MET A 57 3.30 6.22 6.56
C MET A 57 2.42 5.58 5.47
N VAL A 58 2.98 5.37 4.30
CA VAL A 58 2.30 4.64 3.22
C VAL A 58 2.98 3.30 2.99
N ILE A 59 2.25 2.22 3.25
CA ILE A 59 2.68 0.85 2.94
C ILE A 59 2.28 0.55 1.50
N VAL A 60 3.25 0.41 0.63
CA VAL A 60 3.06 0.02 -0.77
C VAL A 60 3.02 -1.50 -0.86
N VAL A 61 1.94 -2.04 -1.42
CA VAL A 61 1.67 -3.46 -1.58
C VAL A 61 1.55 -3.76 -3.07
N PRO A 62 2.64 -4.24 -3.72
CA PRO A 62 2.67 -4.49 -5.15
C PRO A 62 1.68 -5.55 -5.62
N GLY A 63 1.29 -5.52 -6.89
CA GLY A 63 0.56 -6.57 -7.55
C GLY A 63 1.46 -7.74 -7.97
N GLY A 64 0.92 -8.61 -8.82
CA GLY A 64 1.62 -9.78 -9.36
C GLY A 64 0.86 -11.08 -9.17
N GLY A 65 -0.47 -11.03 -9.04
CA GLY A 65 -1.34 -12.21 -9.05
C GLY A 65 -1.18 -13.16 -7.86
N TYR A 66 -0.54 -12.74 -6.78
CA TYR A 66 -0.08 -13.61 -5.68
C TYR A 66 0.95 -14.68 -6.13
N GLU A 67 1.60 -14.48 -7.27
CA GLU A 67 2.69 -15.32 -7.76
C GLU A 67 4.06 -14.66 -7.55
N HIS A 68 4.10 -13.35 -7.58
CA HIS A 68 5.28 -12.51 -7.34
C HIS A 68 4.86 -11.12 -6.87
N CYS A 69 5.82 -10.32 -6.39
CA CYS A 69 5.64 -8.90 -6.13
C CYS A 69 6.25 -8.07 -7.27
N SER A 70 5.43 -7.23 -7.91
CA SER A 70 5.81 -6.42 -9.07
C SER A 70 6.74 -5.28 -8.66
N LYS A 71 8.01 -5.31 -9.06
CA LYS A 71 8.98 -4.23 -8.77
C LYS A 71 8.56 -2.88 -9.34
N ARG A 72 7.80 -2.87 -10.44
CA ARG A 72 7.29 -1.65 -11.06
C ARG A 72 6.28 -0.90 -10.20
N GLU A 73 5.61 -1.61 -9.28
CA GLU A 73 4.61 -1.09 -8.35
C GLU A 73 5.16 -0.92 -6.92
N GLY A 74 6.46 -1.13 -6.73
CA GLY A 74 7.17 -1.00 -5.47
C GLY A 74 7.89 0.34 -5.33
N GLU A 75 9.23 0.32 -5.48
CA GLU A 75 10.10 1.46 -5.20
C GLU A 75 9.74 2.74 -5.96
N PRO A 76 9.43 2.74 -7.28
CA PRO A 76 9.07 3.98 -7.98
C PRO A 76 7.84 4.66 -7.37
N VAL A 77 6.88 3.88 -6.86
CA VAL A 77 5.68 4.40 -6.19
C VAL A 77 6.04 4.94 -4.80
N ALA A 78 6.83 4.21 -4.02
CA ALA A 78 7.30 4.65 -2.71
C ALA A 78 8.02 6.01 -2.80
N MET A 79 8.87 6.21 -3.82
CA MET A 79 9.55 7.50 -4.07
C MET A 79 8.56 8.65 -4.32
N LYS A 80 7.40 8.40 -4.95
CA LYS A 80 6.36 9.44 -5.11
C LYS A 80 5.78 9.85 -3.76
N PHE A 81 5.49 8.90 -2.88
CA PHE A 81 4.99 9.20 -1.54
C PHE A 81 6.02 9.94 -0.68
N LEU A 82 7.31 9.61 -0.80
CA LEU A 82 8.38 10.39 -0.16
C LEU A 82 8.39 11.84 -0.64
N ALA A 83 8.25 12.06 -1.96
CA ALA A 83 8.20 13.40 -2.54
C ALA A 83 7.00 14.22 -2.04
N MET A 84 5.91 13.56 -1.61
CA MET A 84 4.76 14.20 -0.95
C MET A 84 4.99 14.48 0.55
N GLY A 85 6.14 14.09 1.09
CA GLY A 85 6.47 14.27 2.51
C GLY A 85 5.91 13.19 3.44
N CYS A 86 5.47 12.06 2.91
CA CYS A 86 5.14 10.86 3.67
C CYS A 86 6.40 10.02 3.91
N HIS A 87 6.44 9.23 4.96
CA HIS A 87 7.25 8.04 4.98
C HIS A 87 6.65 7.00 4.05
N ALA A 88 7.47 6.11 3.51
CA ALA A 88 6.98 5.02 2.69
C ALA A 88 7.67 3.71 3.07
N CYS A 89 6.98 2.61 2.90
CA CYS A 89 7.60 1.29 2.91
C CYS A 89 6.97 0.40 1.84
N ILE A 90 7.70 -0.64 1.45
CA ILE A 90 7.23 -1.65 0.51
C ILE A 90 7.12 -2.95 1.28
N LEU A 91 5.97 -3.60 1.22
CA LEU A 91 5.78 -4.93 1.74
C LEU A 91 5.98 -5.94 0.60
N ASP A 92 7.11 -6.64 0.60
CA ASP A 92 7.34 -7.82 -0.24
C ASP A 92 6.74 -9.03 0.49
N TYR A 93 5.44 -9.23 0.27
CA TYR A 93 4.64 -10.21 0.99
C TYR A 93 4.77 -11.63 0.41
N SER A 94 4.48 -12.63 1.23
CA SER A 94 4.50 -14.03 0.84
C SER A 94 3.46 -14.34 -0.24
N VAL A 95 3.95 -14.86 -1.36
CA VAL A 95 3.15 -15.29 -2.51
C VAL A 95 3.00 -16.82 -2.54
N SER A 96 2.37 -17.38 -3.57
CA SER A 96 2.30 -18.83 -3.79
C SER A 96 3.70 -19.48 -3.65
N PRO A 97 3.86 -20.61 -2.95
CA PRO A 97 2.81 -21.54 -2.45
C PRO A 97 2.19 -21.17 -1.10
N ASN A 98 2.52 -20.02 -0.50
CA ASN A 98 1.80 -19.52 0.67
C ASN A 98 0.36 -19.20 0.27
N ARG A 99 -0.58 -19.35 1.20
CA ARG A 99 -2.02 -19.23 0.95
C ARG A 99 -2.65 -18.25 1.93
N PHE A 100 -3.86 -17.80 1.61
CA PHE A 100 -4.68 -17.04 2.55
C PHE A 100 -4.78 -17.81 3.89
N PRO A 101 -4.58 -17.11 5.04
CA PRO A 101 -4.48 -15.67 5.21
C PRO A 101 -3.04 -15.14 5.42
N VAL A 102 -1.98 -15.85 5.03
CA VAL A 102 -0.58 -15.54 5.36
C VAL A 102 -0.21 -14.10 5.00
N ALA A 103 -0.33 -13.70 3.74
CA ALA A 103 0.02 -12.35 3.29
C ALA A 103 -0.79 -11.25 4.03
N MET A 104 -2.05 -11.52 4.38
CA MET A 104 -2.87 -10.57 5.14
C MET A 104 -2.36 -10.40 6.57
N ARG A 105 -1.90 -11.47 7.21
CA ARG A 105 -1.28 -11.42 8.56
C ARG A 105 0.07 -10.71 8.51
N GLU A 106 0.84 -10.86 7.45
CA GLU A 106 2.09 -10.10 7.23
C GLU A 106 1.81 -8.59 7.10
N LEU A 107 0.78 -8.21 6.35
CA LEU A 107 0.36 -6.80 6.27
C LEU A 107 -0.15 -6.29 7.62
N ALA A 108 -0.89 -7.09 8.37
CA ALA A 108 -1.33 -6.75 9.72
C ALA A 108 -0.13 -6.53 10.67
N LEU A 109 0.88 -7.42 10.61
CA LEU A 109 2.11 -7.29 11.39
C LEU A 109 2.91 -6.04 10.96
N ALA A 110 2.99 -5.74 9.66
CA ALA A 110 3.64 -4.53 9.16
C ALA A 110 2.99 -3.26 9.73
N ILE A 111 1.64 -3.17 9.71
CA ILE A 111 0.89 -2.04 10.29
C ILE A 111 1.19 -1.90 11.79
N ALA A 112 1.16 -3.00 12.55
CA ALA A 112 1.44 -2.99 13.98
C ALA A 112 2.90 -2.57 14.26
N THR A 113 3.86 -3.11 13.52
CA THR A 113 5.28 -2.76 13.63
C THR A 113 5.52 -1.26 13.41
N ILE A 114 4.88 -0.67 12.40
CA ILE A 114 4.98 0.77 12.14
C ILE A 114 4.45 1.58 13.33
N ARG A 115 3.34 1.17 13.94
CA ARG A 115 2.79 1.84 15.13
C ARG A 115 3.67 1.67 16.36
N ASP A 116 4.29 0.52 16.56
CA ASP A 116 5.23 0.29 17.66
C ASP A 116 6.45 1.23 17.59
N HIS A 117 6.88 1.61 16.37
CA HIS A 117 8.00 2.51 16.10
C HIS A 117 7.60 3.98 15.87
N GLU A 118 6.39 4.38 16.26
CA GLU A 118 5.86 5.75 16.07
C GLU A 118 6.87 6.83 16.45
N LYS A 119 7.52 6.69 17.61
CA LYS A 119 8.46 7.68 18.13
C LYS A 119 9.80 7.67 17.40
N ASP A 120 10.32 6.48 17.14
CA ASP A 120 11.65 6.30 16.55
C ASP A 120 11.68 6.71 15.07
N TRP A 121 10.56 6.54 14.39
CA TRP A 121 10.40 6.86 12.97
C TRP A 121 9.63 8.16 12.71
N ASN A 122 9.16 8.85 13.75
CA ASN A 122 8.32 10.06 13.64
C ASN A 122 7.06 9.83 12.77
N VAL A 123 6.43 8.66 12.89
CA VAL A 123 5.19 8.32 12.17
C VAL A 123 3.98 8.92 12.90
N ASP A 124 3.04 9.46 12.15
CA ASP A 124 1.70 9.75 12.67
C ASP A 124 0.89 8.44 12.74
N GLN A 125 0.74 7.92 13.95
CA GLN A 125 0.07 6.63 14.19
C GLN A 125 -1.40 6.59 13.74
N GLU A 126 -2.03 7.75 13.50
CA GLU A 126 -3.39 7.87 12.97
C GLU A 126 -3.39 8.08 11.44
N SER A 127 -2.25 7.86 10.80
CA SER A 127 -2.05 8.07 9.37
C SER A 127 -1.19 6.97 8.75
N VAL A 128 -1.50 5.70 9.08
CA VAL A 128 -0.90 4.52 8.45
C VAL A 128 -1.80 4.08 7.31
N LEU A 129 -1.38 4.40 6.09
CA LEU A 129 -2.13 4.17 4.85
C LEU A 129 -1.58 2.94 4.13
N VAL A 130 -2.43 2.22 3.41
CA VAL A 130 -2.03 1.08 2.58
C VAL A 130 -2.37 1.36 1.12
N CYS A 131 -1.35 1.33 0.25
CA CYS A 131 -1.48 1.51 -1.20
C CYS A 131 -1.26 0.18 -1.90
N GLY A 132 -2.31 -0.42 -2.45
CA GLY A 132 -2.25 -1.73 -3.09
C GLY A 132 -2.62 -1.72 -4.57
N PHE A 133 -1.90 -2.53 -5.36
CA PHE A 133 -2.03 -2.64 -6.80
C PHE A 133 -2.53 -4.04 -7.19
N SER A 134 -3.54 -4.17 -8.05
CA SER A 134 -3.99 -5.47 -8.57
C SER A 134 -4.27 -6.49 -7.45
N ALA A 135 -3.54 -7.61 -7.40
CA ALA A 135 -3.59 -8.58 -6.30
C ALA A 135 -3.15 -7.95 -4.95
N GLY A 136 -2.17 -7.03 -4.95
CA GLY A 136 -1.83 -6.22 -3.77
C GLY A 136 -2.97 -5.29 -3.34
N GLY A 137 -3.79 -4.84 -4.31
CA GLY A 137 -5.04 -4.13 -4.04
C GLY A 137 -6.08 -5.02 -3.33
N HIS A 138 -6.16 -6.29 -3.72
CA HIS A 138 -6.96 -7.29 -2.99
C HIS A 138 -6.45 -7.48 -1.57
N LEU A 139 -5.13 -7.58 -1.38
CA LEU A 139 -4.52 -7.72 -0.06
C LEU A 139 -4.80 -6.49 0.82
N ALA A 140 -4.62 -5.28 0.29
CA ALA A 140 -4.93 -4.03 0.98
C ALA A 140 -6.42 -3.92 1.36
N CYS A 141 -7.31 -4.24 0.42
CA CYS A 141 -8.76 -4.26 0.64
C CYS A 141 -9.16 -5.33 1.65
N SER A 142 -8.53 -6.54 1.61
CA SER A 142 -8.75 -7.61 2.61
C SER A 142 -8.47 -7.10 4.02
N MET A 143 -7.36 -6.37 4.20
CA MET A 143 -7.05 -5.76 5.50
C MET A 143 -8.10 -4.73 5.89
N GLY A 144 -8.61 -3.95 4.94
CA GLY A 144 -9.67 -2.97 5.19
C GLY A 144 -10.99 -3.56 5.65
N VAL A 145 -11.37 -4.74 5.15
CA VAL A 145 -12.66 -5.38 5.50
C VAL A 145 -12.56 -6.39 6.64
N PHE A 146 -11.36 -6.91 6.94
CA PHE A 146 -11.16 -7.98 7.93
C PHE A 146 -10.35 -7.55 9.17
N TRP A 147 -9.86 -6.32 9.27
CA TRP A 147 -8.99 -5.85 10.35
C TRP A 147 -9.51 -6.15 11.77
N ASN A 148 -10.83 -6.22 11.96
CA ASN A 148 -11.49 -6.50 13.23
C ASN A 148 -11.90 -7.98 13.41
N ARG A 149 -11.44 -8.88 12.51
CA ARG A 149 -11.74 -10.31 12.56
C ARG A 149 -10.49 -11.12 12.89
N PRO A 150 -10.58 -12.19 13.68
CA PRO A 150 -9.41 -13.01 14.07
C PRO A 150 -8.57 -13.47 12.89
N VAL A 151 -9.17 -13.78 11.75
CA VAL A 151 -8.45 -14.24 10.54
C VAL A 151 -7.32 -13.28 10.12
N ALA A 152 -7.47 -11.97 10.38
CA ALA A 152 -6.49 -10.96 10.02
C ALA A 152 -5.28 -10.89 10.98
N TYR A 153 -5.47 -11.25 12.25
CA TYR A 153 -4.44 -11.03 13.28
C TYR A 153 -4.16 -12.24 14.19
N GLU A 154 -4.80 -13.37 13.96
CA GLU A 154 -4.53 -14.60 14.72
C GLU A 154 -3.07 -15.03 14.55
N GLY A 155 -2.40 -15.31 15.67
CA GLY A 155 -0.99 -15.76 15.68
C GLY A 155 0.06 -14.63 15.62
N ILE A 156 -0.32 -13.35 15.45
CA ILE A 156 0.67 -12.25 15.40
C ILE A 156 0.82 -11.48 16.71
N GLY A 157 0.09 -11.85 17.76
CA GLY A 157 0.15 -11.18 19.07
C GLY A 157 -0.41 -9.76 19.10
N ARG A 158 -1.24 -9.39 18.11
CA ARG A 158 -1.88 -8.08 17.96
C ARG A 158 -3.36 -8.24 17.65
N THR A 159 -4.15 -7.22 17.87
CA THR A 159 -5.61 -7.27 17.64
C THR A 159 -6.20 -5.94 17.20
N GLY A 160 -7.36 -6.01 16.55
CA GLY A 160 -8.25 -4.88 16.36
C GLY A 160 -7.57 -3.63 15.78
N LYS A 161 -7.62 -2.53 16.51
CA LYS A 161 -7.13 -1.22 16.02
C LYS A 161 -5.63 -1.17 15.78
N GLU A 162 -4.83 -2.05 16.41
CA GLU A 162 -3.39 -2.09 16.22
C GLU A 162 -3.01 -2.48 14.79
N VAL A 163 -3.86 -3.27 14.12
CA VAL A 163 -3.67 -3.77 12.75
C VAL A 163 -4.56 -3.08 11.72
N ARG A 164 -5.42 -2.13 12.14
CA ARG A 164 -6.33 -1.43 11.25
C ARG A 164 -5.58 -0.40 10.39
N PRO A 165 -5.67 -0.42 9.05
CA PRO A 165 -5.21 0.71 8.25
C PRO A 165 -6.11 1.93 8.49
N ASP A 166 -5.55 3.15 8.43
CA ASP A 166 -6.34 4.37 8.61
C ASP A 166 -7.01 4.81 7.30
N GLY A 167 -6.41 4.47 6.15
CA GLY A 167 -6.96 4.67 4.82
C GLY A 167 -6.38 3.72 3.80
N LEU A 168 -7.10 3.50 2.71
CA LEU A 168 -6.71 2.61 1.62
C LEU A 168 -6.58 3.39 0.31
N ILE A 169 -5.54 3.09 -0.47
CA ILE A 169 -5.34 3.56 -1.84
C ILE A 169 -5.32 2.32 -2.71
N LEU A 170 -6.38 2.11 -3.49
CA LEU A 170 -6.58 0.90 -4.29
C LEU A 170 -6.43 1.22 -5.77
N CYS A 171 -5.47 0.58 -6.42
CA CYS A 171 -5.10 0.81 -7.81
C CYS A 171 -5.50 -0.42 -8.62
N TYR A 172 -6.49 -0.30 -9.49
CA TYR A 172 -7.04 -1.41 -10.32
C TYR A 172 -7.11 -2.75 -9.57
N PRO A 173 -7.77 -2.77 -8.39
CA PRO A 173 -7.68 -3.90 -7.49
C PRO A 173 -8.45 -5.11 -7.98
N VAL A 174 -7.93 -6.31 -7.73
CA VAL A 174 -8.74 -7.53 -7.70
C VAL A 174 -9.65 -7.44 -6.48
N ILE A 175 -10.94 -7.74 -6.62
CA ILE A 175 -11.94 -7.63 -5.55
C ILE A 175 -12.83 -8.87 -5.48
N THR A 176 -13.50 -9.21 -6.59
CA THR A 176 -14.49 -10.29 -6.63
C THR A 176 -13.90 -11.62 -7.06
N ALA A 177 -14.34 -12.69 -6.42
CA ALA A 177 -14.11 -14.07 -6.84
C ALA A 177 -15.29 -14.63 -7.69
N GLY A 178 -16.25 -13.75 -8.07
CA GLY A 178 -17.43 -14.08 -8.89
C GLY A 178 -17.17 -13.99 -10.39
N GLU A 179 -18.16 -13.47 -11.13
CA GLU A 179 -18.17 -13.42 -12.60
C GLU A 179 -16.99 -12.66 -13.20
N TYR A 180 -16.58 -11.55 -12.58
CA TYR A 180 -15.48 -10.69 -13.05
C TYR A 180 -14.15 -10.98 -12.37
N CYS A 181 -13.95 -12.22 -11.88
CA CYS A 181 -12.75 -12.56 -11.15
C CYS A 181 -11.50 -12.65 -12.04
N HIS A 182 -10.38 -12.21 -11.53
CA HIS A 182 -9.07 -12.60 -12.09
C HIS A 182 -8.70 -13.99 -11.53
N ALA A 183 -9.06 -15.04 -12.26
CA ALA A 183 -8.98 -16.43 -11.80
C ALA A 183 -7.57 -16.83 -11.30
N GLY A 184 -6.51 -16.40 -11.99
CA GLY A 184 -5.11 -16.67 -11.61
C GLY A 184 -4.79 -16.21 -10.20
N SER A 185 -5.19 -14.98 -9.81
CA SER A 185 -4.96 -14.47 -8.46
C SER A 185 -5.62 -15.36 -7.39
N PHE A 186 -6.83 -15.85 -7.64
CA PHE A 186 -7.52 -16.70 -6.66
C PHE A 186 -6.96 -18.13 -6.61
N VAL A 187 -6.46 -18.66 -7.73
CA VAL A 187 -5.72 -19.92 -7.73
C VAL A 187 -4.43 -19.78 -6.92
N SER A 188 -3.66 -18.71 -7.13
CA SER A 188 -2.42 -18.46 -6.38
C SER A 188 -2.67 -18.19 -4.90
N LEU A 189 -3.78 -17.50 -4.56
CA LEU A 189 -4.14 -17.18 -3.18
C LEU A 189 -4.67 -18.38 -2.39
N LEU A 190 -5.50 -19.23 -3.03
CA LEU A 190 -6.29 -20.25 -2.34
C LEU A 190 -5.91 -21.70 -2.70
N GLY A 191 -5.26 -21.92 -3.85
CA GLY A 191 -5.05 -23.22 -4.46
C GLY A 191 -6.09 -23.54 -5.54
N GLU A 192 -5.76 -24.49 -6.42
CA GLU A 192 -6.62 -24.90 -7.54
C GLU A 192 -7.95 -25.48 -7.08
N ASP A 193 -7.92 -26.30 -6.03
CA ASP A 193 -9.09 -27.02 -5.47
C ASP A 193 -9.90 -26.19 -4.46
N ALA A 194 -9.74 -24.86 -4.46
CA ALA A 194 -10.46 -24.01 -3.53
C ALA A 194 -11.98 -24.12 -3.69
N SER A 195 -12.67 -24.44 -2.59
CA SER A 195 -14.13 -24.56 -2.59
C SER A 195 -14.81 -23.23 -2.92
N VAL A 196 -16.04 -23.31 -3.46
CA VAL A 196 -16.88 -22.11 -3.70
C VAL A 196 -17.03 -21.27 -2.43
N LYS A 197 -17.20 -21.92 -1.28
CA LYS A 197 -17.30 -21.24 0.02
C LYS A 197 -16.03 -20.44 0.36
N LEU A 198 -14.85 -21.00 0.09
CA LEU A 198 -13.59 -20.34 0.35
C LEU A 198 -13.37 -19.15 -0.62
N ARG A 199 -13.73 -19.30 -1.89
CA ARG A 199 -13.72 -18.21 -2.87
C ARG A 199 -14.65 -17.07 -2.46
N GLN A 200 -15.86 -17.38 -2.02
CA GLN A 200 -16.81 -16.37 -1.51
C GLN A 200 -16.31 -15.67 -0.24
N ALA A 201 -15.56 -16.36 0.61
CA ALA A 201 -15.00 -15.79 1.83
C ALA A 201 -13.92 -14.71 1.56
N VAL A 202 -13.33 -14.67 0.36
CA VAL A 202 -12.36 -13.68 -0.07
C VAL A 202 -12.85 -12.79 -1.21
N SER A 203 -14.15 -12.84 -1.52
CA SER A 203 -14.84 -11.92 -2.45
C SER A 203 -15.24 -10.68 -1.66
N LEU A 204 -14.40 -9.65 -1.73
CA LEU A 204 -14.31 -8.59 -0.72
C LEU A 204 -15.51 -7.65 -0.70
N GLU A 205 -16.18 -7.46 -1.83
CA GLU A 205 -17.42 -6.69 -1.95
C GLU A 205 -18.53 -7.19 -1.03
N ASN A 206 -18.50 -8.49 -0.68
CA ASN A 206 -19.46 -9.10 0.23
C ASN A 206 -19.17 -8.86 1.72
N HIS A 207 -18.01 -8.30 2.04
CA HIS A 207 -17.54 -8.13 3.42
C HIS A 207 -17.44 -6.68 3.86
N VAL A 208 -17.76 -5.73 3.00
CA VAL A 208 -17.76 -4.30 3.32
C VAL A 208 -18.75 -3.99 4.42
N THR A 209 -18.28 -3.28 5.45
CA THR A 209 -19.10 -2.73 6.54
C THR A 209 -18.79 -1.27 6.75
N ASN A 210 -19.56 -0.56 7.57
CA ASN A 210 -19.29 0.84 7.95
C ASN A 210 -18.01 1.02 8.79
N GLN A 211 -17.31 -0.06 9.13
CA GLN A 211 -16.03 -0.03 9.85
C GLN A 211 -14.82 -0.04 8.90
N MET A 212 -15.05 -0.27 7.60
CA MET A 212 -14.00 -0.18 6.59
C MET A 212 -13.40 1.23 6.58
N PRO A 213 -12.06 1.37 6.53
CA PRO A 213 -11.42 2.68 6.41
C PRO A 213 -11.84 3.42 5.14
N PRO A 214 -11.70 4.75 5.08
CA PRO A 214 -11.87 5.52 3.85
C PRO A 214 -10.96 5.04 2.73
N VAL A 215 -11.44 5.13 1.49
CA VAL A 215 -10.79 4.56 0.31
C VAL A 215 -10.59 5.60 -0.78
N PHE A 216 -9.38 5.68 -1.33
CA PHE A 216 -9.12 6.23 -2.65
C PHE A 216 -9.03 5.06 -3.64
N LEU A 217 -9.76 5.11 -4.74
CA LEU A 217 -9.88 4.02 -5.71
C LEU A 217 -9.72 4.54 -7.12
N TRP A 218 -8.91 3.88 -7.95
CA TRP A 218 -8.89 4.18 -9.37
C TRP A 218 -8.74 2.92 -10.24
N HIS A 219 -9.26 3.01 -11.47
CA HIS A 219 -9.24 1.93 -12.45
C HIS A 219 -9.33 2.49 -13.87
N THR A 220 -9.03 1.69 -14.88
CA THR A 220 -9.28 1.98 -16.28
C THR A 220 -10.45 1.15 -16.80
N VAL A 221 -11.31 1.76 -17.63
CA VAL A 221 -12.52 1.07 -18.15
C VAL A 221 -12.16 -0.06 -19.12
N THR A 222 -11.00 0.05 -19.78
CA THR A 222 -10.55 -0.94 -20.78
C THR A 222 -9.58 -1.97 -20.22
N ASP A 223 -9.48 -2.12 -18.88
CA ASP A 223 -8.69 -3.19 -18.26
C ASP A 223 -9.34 -4.54 -18.58
N ASP A 224 -8.65 -5.36 -19.39
CA ASP A 224 -9.08 -6.69 -19.85
C ASP A 224 -8.56 -7.84 -18.99
N THR A 225 -7.67 -7.55 -18.04
CA THR A 225 -7.07 -8.53 -17.13
C THR A 225 -7.83 -8.59 -15.81
N VAL A 226 -8.05 -7.43 -15.19
CA VAL A 226 -8.93 -7.26 -14.02
C VAL A 226 -10.07 -6.33 -14.43
N PRO A 227 -11.24 -6.85 -14.81
CA PRO A 227 -12.34 -6.03 -15.27
C PRO A 227 -12.73 -4.92 -14.28
N VAL A 228 -13.05 -3.72 -14.81
CA VAL A 228 -13.41 -2.54 -14.00
C VAL A 228 -14.58 -2.81 -13.06
N GLU A 229 -15.38 -3.82 -13.32
CA GLU A 229 -16.48 -4.29 -12.47
C GLU A 229 -16.01 -4.66 -11.07
N ASN A 230 -14.75 -5.10 -10.88
CA ASN A 230 -14.16 -5.28 -9.55
C ASN A 230 -14.28 -3.99 -8.72
N SER A 231 -13.87 -2.86 -9.29
CA SER A 231 -13.95 -1.56 -8.64
C SER A 231 -15.39 -1.05 -8.50
N LEU A 232 -16.24 -1.29 -9.49
CA LEU A 232 -17.65 -0.87 -9.46
C LEU A 232 -18.43 -1.64 -8.37
N LEU A 233 -18.20 -2.96 -8.23
CA LEU A 233 -18.80 -3.79 -7.18
C LEU A 233 -18.38 -3.31 -5.79
N LEU A 234 -17.07 -3.03 -5.60
CA LEU A 234 -16.57 -2.49 -4.33
C LEU A 234 -17.17 -1.13 -4.03
N ALA A 235 -17.21 -0.21 -5.01
CA ALA A 235 -17.80 1.12 -4.84
C ALA A 235 -19.30 1.05 -4.47
N GLY A 236 -20.06 0.16 -5.10
CA GLY A 236 -21.45 -0.11 -4.77
C GLY A 236 -21.63 -0.60 -3.33
N ALA A 237 -20.77 -1.53 -2.91
CA ALA A 237 -20.78 -2.06 -1.53
C ALA A 237 -20.38 -0.98 -0.52
N MET A 238 -19.34 -0.16 -0.80
CA MET A 238 -18.94 0.97 0.05
C MET A 238 -20.06 2.01 0.19
N LYS A 239 -20.69 2.39 -0.92
CA LYS A 239 -21.82 3.33 -0.90
C LYS A 239 -22.98 2.82 -0.05
N LYS A 240 -23.34 1.55 -0.20
CA LYS A 240 -24.42 0.88 0.58
C LYS A 240 -24.12 0.88 2.08
N ASN A 241 -22.87 0.73 2.46
CA ASN A 241 -22.44 0.64 3.86
C ASN A 241 -21.91 1.96 4.44
N HIS A 242 -22.13 3.10 3.76
CA HIS A 242 -21.74 4.45 4.22
C HIS A 242 -20.24 4.60 4.47
N VAL A 243 -19.40 3.87 3.74
CA VAL A 243 -17.95 4.06 3.75
C VAL A 243 -17.62 5.30 2.93
N ASN A 244 -16.74 6.16 3.44
CA ASN A 244 -16.23 7.31 2.69
C ASN A 244 -15.25 6.84 1.62
N PHE A 245 -15.45 7.23 0.35
CA PHE A 245 -14.53 6.89 -0.73
C PHE A 245 -14.52 7.96 -1.83
N GLU A 246 -13.38 8.05 -2.50
CA GLU A 246 -13.15 8.81 -3.72
C GLU A 246 -12.78 7.83 -4.82
N MET A 247 -13.41 7.95 -6.00
CA MET A 247 -13.19 7.01 -7.11
C MET A 247 -12.93 7.75 -8.41
N HIS A 248 -11.91 7.29 -9.15
CA HIS A 248 -11.54 7.80 -10.47
C HIS A 248 -11.53 6.68 -11.50
N LEU A 249 -12.27 6.85 -12.58
CA LEU A 249 -12.28 5.96 -13.72
C LEU A 249 -11.68 6.65 -14.93
N TYR A 250 -10.67 6.04 -15.50
CA TYR A 250 -10.04 6.49 -16.73
C TYR A 250 -10.60 5.73 -17.92
N PRO A 251 -10.87 6.39 -19.06
CA PRO A 251 -11.55 5.75 -20.20
C PRO A 251 -10.72 4.65 -20.85
N SER A 252 -9.38 4.76 -20.79
CA SER A 252 -8.47 3.82 -21.46
C SER A 252 -7.24 3.52 -20.61
N GLY A 253 -6.64 2.37 -20.85
CA GLY A 253 -5.42 1.87 -20.24
C GLY A 253 -5.51 0.36 -20.00
N CYS A 254 -4.40 -0.36 -20.19
CA CYS A 254 -4.30 -1.77 -19.88
C CYS A 254 -4.07 -1.99 -18.39
N HIS A 255 -4.10 -3.25 -17.94
CA HIS A 255 -3.81 -3.61 -16.56
C HIS A 255 -2.35 -3.33 -16.17
N GLY A 256 -2.14 -3.01 -14.88
CA GLY A 256 -0.79 -2.94 -14.30
C GLY A 256 -0.02 -1.67 -14.70
N LEU A 257 -0.67 -0.55 -14.91
CA LEU A 257 -0.05 0.72 -15.31
C LEU A 257 0.93 1.30 -14.27
N SER A 258 0.78 0.99 -12.99
CA SER A 258 1.58 1.61 -11.91
C SER A 258 1.47 3.14 -11.96
N LEU A 259 2.57 3.86 -12.16
CA LEU A 259 2.56 5.32 -12.38
C LEU A 259 2.13 5.72 -13.80
N ALA A 260 1.82 4.77 -14.67
CA ALA A 260 1.47 5.00 -16.09
C ALA A 260 2.52 5.81 -16.86
N SER A 261 3.78 5.76 -16.45
CA SER A 261 4.89 6.58 -16.95
C SER A 261 6.03 5.71 -17.49
N LYS A 262 6.96 6.33 -18.21
CA LYS A 262 8.16 5.65 -18.72
C LYS A 262 8.98 4.99 -17.60
N GLU A 263 9.01 5.58 -16.40
CA GLU A 263 9.72 5.05 -15.22
C GLU A 263 9.21 3.66 -14.84
N THR A 264 7.90 3.44 -14.91
CA THR A 264 7.27 2.18 -14.52
C THR A 264 6.83 1.31 -15.69
N SER A 265 7.15 1.70 -16.95
CA SER A 265 6.73 0.94 -18.13
C SER A 265 7.56 -0.34 -18.37
N GLY A 266 8.77 -0.42 -17.77
CA GLY A 266 9.69 -1.51 -18.06
C GLY A 266 10.09 -1.58 -19.55
N GLY A 267 10.09 -0.46 -20.25
CA GLY A 267 10.40 -0.36 -21.68
C GLY A 267 9.23 -0.73 -22.60
N LYS A 268 8.03 -0.88 -22.08
CA LYS A 268 6.81 -1.23 -22.84
C LYS A 268 5.94 0.01 -23.04
N ASP A 269 5.85 0.52 -24.27
CA ASP A 269 5.13 1.76 -24.59
C ASP A 269 3.64 1.71 -24.22
N TYR A 270 3.00 0.54 -24.31
CA TYR A 270 1.58 0.36 -23.96
C TYR A 270 1.30 0.53 -22.45
N LEU A 271 2.33 0.57 -21.61
CA LEU A 271 2.24 0.87 -20.18
C LEU A 271 2.46 2.35 -19.86
N VAL A 272 2.61 3.19 -20.88
CA VAL A 272 2.68 4.64 -20.74
C VAL A 272 1.34 5.24 -21.15
N GLU A 273 0.53 5.65 -20.18
CA GLU A 273 -0.80 6.20 -20.40
C GLU A 273 -0.90 7.59 -19.73
N PRO A 274 -0.63 8.69 -20.48
CA PRO A 274 -0.59 10.03 -19.93
C PRO A 274 -1.87 10.43 -19.20
N GLY A 275 -3.03 9.97 -19.68
CA GLY A 275 -4.33 10.23 -19.06
C GLY A 275 -4.41 9.71 -17.63
N CYS A 276 -3.79 8.56 -17.36
CA CYS A 276 -3.81 7.92 -16.04
C CYS A 276 -2.79 8.52 -15.06
N GLN A 277 -1.74 9.23 -15.53
CA GLN A 277 -0.69 9.76 -14.64
C GLN A 277 -1.20 10.72 -13.57
N SER A 278 -2.38 11.30 -13.78
CA SER A 278 -2.99 12.22 -12.82
C SER A 278 -3.37 11.57 -11.48
N TRP A 279 -3.52 10.23 -11.42
CA TRP A 279 -3.97 9.55 -10.21
C TRP A 279 -3.07 9.83 -8.99
N ILE A 280 -1.76 9.96 -9.19
CA ILE A 280 -0.83 10.19 -8.09
C ILE A 280 -0.96 11.62 -7.51
N LEU A 281 -1.32 12.62 -8.32
CA LEU A 281 -1.62 13.98 -7.87
C LEU A 281 -2.96 14.05 -7.14
N LEU A 282 -3.93 13.25 -7.58
CA LEU A 282 -5.24 13.13 -6.90
C LEU A 282 -5.06 12.46 -5.53
N VAL A 283 -4.23 11.41 -5.44
CA VAL A 283 -3.84 10.80 -4.16
C VAL A 283 -3.14 11.82 -3.26
N GLN A 284 -2.23 12.65 -3.80
CA GLN A 284 -1.58 13.70 -3.02
C GLN A 284 -2.62 14.63 -2.40
N SER A 285 -3.58 15.12 -3.18
CA SER A 285 -4.66 15.98 -2.69
C SER A 285 -5.52 15.28 -1.63
N TRP A 286 -5.79 13.97 -1.81
CA TRP A 286 -6.53 13.15 -0.86
C TRP A 286 -5.76 13.01 0.46
N ILE A 287 -4.43 12.81 0.41
CA ILE A 287 -3.55 12.73 1.57
C ILE A 287 -3.47 14.09 2.29
N GLU A 288 -3.20 15.18 1.57
CA GLU A 288 -3.12 16.53 2.14
C GLU A 288 -4.44 16.97 2.78
N GLY A 289 -5.56 16.62 2.16
CA GLY A 289 -6.89 16.84 2.69
C GLY A 289 -7.26 15.96 3.89
N GLN A 290 -6.41 15.02 4.27
CA GLN A 290 -6.61 14.07 5.38
C GLN A 290 -7.99 13.40 5.31
N GLN A 291 -8.37 12.92 4.12
CA GLN A 291 -9.73 12.41 3.86
C GLN A 291 -10.13 11.25 4.78
N TRP A 292 -9.17 10.47 5.28
CA TRP A 292 -9.41 9.40 6.26
C TRP A 292 -9.73 9.91 7.68
N LYS A 293 -9.41 11.18 8.01
CA LYS A 293 -9.74 11.80 9.30
C LYS A 293 -11.10 12.49 9.30
N LYS A 294 -11.72 12.68 8.13
CA LYS A 294 -13.06 13.27 8.01
C LYS A 294 -14.12 12.22 8.32
N LYS A 295 -14.98 12.51 9.29
CA LYS A 295 -16.11 11.66 9.67
C LYS A 295 -17.34 11.95 8.81
#